data_73e4b228ba38239e2280ee2fb36a5a04
#
_entry.id   73e4b228ba38239e2280ee2fb36a5a04
#
_cell.length_a   1.000
_cell.length_b   1.000
_cell.length_c   1.000
_cell.angle_alpha   90.00
_cell.angle_beta   90.00
_cell.angle_gamma   90.00
#
_symmetry.space_group_name_H-M   'P 1'
#
loop_
_entity.id
_entity.type
_entity.pdbx_description
1 polymer ?
#
loop_
_entity_poly.entity_id
_entity_poly.type
_entity_poly.pdbx_seq_one_letter_code
_entity_poly.pdbx_strand_id
1 'polypeptide(L)'
;MKIVIYSKNNCQFCGKAKDLVKKLGLEYTEKSLEKDFGSDPSKLIEDIGKKVMSMPQVKIDDNLVGGYNQLIEYFADKGLVNFKGELIDKR
;
A
#
# COMPACT_ATOMS: atom_id res chain seq x y z
N MET A 1 3.60 -13.48 2.89
CA MET A 1 3.83 -12.07 2.53
C MET A 1 3.11 -11.19 3.53
N LYS A 2 3.83 -10.33 4.22
CA LYS A 2 3.27 -9.42 5.20
C LYS A 2 3.10 -8.04 4.55
N ILE A 3 1.86 -7.60 4.39
CA ILE A 3 1.56 -6.32 3.72
C ILE A 3 1.03 -5.34 4.74
N VAL A 4 1.61 -4.14 4.79
CA VAL A 4 1.14 -3.03 5.62
C VAL A 4 0.86 -1.86 4.69
N ILE A 5 -0.36 -1.34 4.76
CA ILE A 5 -0.78 -0.18 3.96
C ILE A 5 -1.01 1.00 4.90
N TYR A 6 -0.20 2.04 4.73
CA TYR A 6 -0.36 3.29 5.47
C TYR A 6 -1.33 4.18 4.70
N SER A 7 -2.37 4.64 5.35
CA SER A 7 -3.45 5.41 4.73
C SER A 7 -3.79 6.67 5.51
N LYS A 8 -4.63 7.51 4.92
CA LYS A 8 -5.21 8.68 5.57
C LYS A 8 -6.65 8.87 5.09
N ASN A 9 -7.42 9.71 5.78
CA ASN A 9 -8.77 10.04 5.37
C ASN A 9 -8.75 10.78 4.02
N ASN A 10 -9.83 10.64 3.26
CA ASN A 10 -10.02 11.30 1.97
C ASN A 10 -8.90 11.02 0.96
N CYS A 11 -8.41 9.78 0.96
CA CYS A 11 -7.33 9.35 0.07
C CYS A 11 -7.88 8.31 -0.91
N GLN A 12 -8.11 8.73 -2.14
CA GLN A 12 -8.65 7.86 -3.19
C GLN A 12 -7.70 6.69 -3.51
N PHE A 13 -6.41 6.98 -3.63
CA PHE A 13 -5.42 5.94 -3.95
C PHE A 13 -5.17 4.98 -2.79
N CYS A 14 -5.42 5.40 -1.56
CA CYS A 14 -5.38 4.49 -0.41
C CYS A 14 -6.44 3.41 -0.56
N GLY A 15 -7.66 3.79 -0.97
CA GLY A 15 -8.73 2.84 -1.27
C GLY A 15 -8.37 1.90 -2.40
N LYS A 16 -7.77 2.43 -3.47
CA LYS A 16 -7.34 1.62 -4.63
C LYS A 16 -6.27 0.60 -4.24
N ALA A 17 -5.32 0.98 -3.39
CA ALA A 17 -4.29 0.06 -2.91
C ALA A 17 -4.90 -1.08 -2.11
N LYS A 18 -5.82 -0.78 -1.20
CA LYS A 18 -6.51 -1.79 -0.42
C LYS A 18 -7.32 -2.73 -1.32
N ASP A 19 -8.04 -2.18 -2.29
CA ASP A 19 -8.84 -2.99 -3.21
C ASP A 19 -7.97 -3.92 -4.05
N LEU A 20 -6.81 -3.45 -4.51
CA LEU A 20 -5.89 -4.27 -5.29
C LEU A 20 -5.43 -5.48 -4.50
N VAL A 21 -5.02 -5.27 -3.24
CA VAL A 21 -4.57 -6.36 -2.38
C VAL A 21 -5.71 -7.36 -2.11
N LYS A 22 -6.92 -6.85 -1.87
CA LYS A 22 -8.10 -7.70 -1.68
C LYS A 22 -8.42 -8.54 -2.91
N LYS A 23 -8.35 -7.95 -4.10
CA LYS A 23 -8.61 -8.66 -5.36
C LYS A 23 -7.62 -9.79 -5.58
N LEU A 24 -6.40 -9.63 -5.11
CA LEU A 24 -5.37 -10.67 -5.20
C LEU A 24 -5.55 -11.76 -4.14
N GLY A 25 -6.53 -11.62 -3.25
CA GLY A 25 -6.76 -12.59 -2.17
C GLY A 25 -5.71 -12.56 -1.07
N LEU A 26 -4.99 -11.44 -0.95
CA LEU A 26 -3.93 -11.30 0.03
C LEU A 26 -4.45 -10.55 1.27
N GLU A 27 -3.92 -10.89 2.43
CA GLU A 27 -4.21 -10.19 3.68
C GLU A 27 -3.28 -9.01 3.83
N TYR A 28 -3.76 -7.98 4.52
CA TYR A 28 -2.95 -6.80 4.81
C TYR A 28 -3.39 -6.17 6.13
N THR A 29 -2.49 -5.39 6.72
CA THR A 29 -2.79 -4.55 7.88
C THR A 29 -2.84 -3.11 7.42
N GLU A 30 -3.90 -2.40 7.76
CA GLU A 30 -4.01 -0.97 7.48
C GLU A 30 -3.59 -0.18 8.72
N LYS A 31 -2.71 0.81 8.53
CA LYS A 31 -2.36 1.77 9.57
C LYS A 31 -2.79 3.15 9.10
N SER A 32 -3.77 3.73 9.76
CA SER A 32 -4.36 5.02 9.39
C SER A 32 -3.67 6.15 10.14
N LEU A 33 -3.34 7.23 9.42
CA LEU A 33 -2.77 8.43 10.03
C LEU A 33 -3.65 8.92 11.19
N GLU A 34 -4.97 8.98 10.97
CA GLU A 34 -5.90 9.50 11.96
C GLU A 34 -6.14 8.53 13.12
N LYS A 35 -6.34 7.25 12.83
CA LYS A 35 -6.69 6.26 13.84
C LYS A 35 -5.51 5.70 14.60
N ASP A 36 -4.41 5.44 13.92
CA ASP A 36 -3.26 4.73 14.52
C ASP A 36 -2.16 5.68 14.97
N PHE A 37 -2.09 6.88 14.42
CA PHE A 37 -1.03 7.84 14.71
C PHE A 37 -1.55 9.18 15.24
N GLY A 38 -2.83 9.25 15.59
CA GLY A 38 -3.44 10.45 16.17
C GLY A 38 -3.36 11.68 15.27
N SER A 39 -3.41 11.48 13.96
CA SER A 39 -3.28 12.53 12.95
C SER A 39 -1.93 13.25 12.99
N ASP A 40 -0.91 12.60 13.53
CA ASP A 40 0.45 13.16 13.62
C ASP A 40 1.34 12.58 12.52
N PRO A 41 1.65 13.38 11.47
CA PRO A 41 2.48 12.88 10.36
C PRO A 41 3.88 12.43 10.80
N SER A 42 4.43 13.04 11.86
CA SER A 42 5.75 12.66 12.37
C SER A 42 5.77 11.22 12.87
N LYS A 43 4.72 10.80 13.56
CA LYS A 43 4.59 9.42 14.06
C LYS A 43 4.45 8.43 12.92
N LEU A 44 3.67 8.79 11.90
CA LEU A 44 3.50 7.98 10.70
C LEU A 44 4.85 7.79 9.98
N ILE A 45 5.58 8.87 9.76
CA ILE A 45 6.88 8.85 9.09
C ILE A 45 7.88 8.02 9.88
N GLU A 46 7.87 8.12 11.20
CA GLU A 46 8.73 7.32 12.06
C GLU A 46 8.44 5.81 11.91
N ASP A 47 7.16 5.44 11.85
CA ASP A 47 6.77 4.04 11.68
C ASP A 47 7.16 3.50 10.31
N ILE A 48 7.01 4.33 9.26
CA ILE A 48 7.43 3.97 7.91
C ILE A 48 8.95 3.81 7.82
N GLY A 49 9.68 4.65 8.56
CA GLY A 49 11.14 4.64 8.57
C GLY A 49 11.78 5.49 7.48
N LYS A 50 10.99 6.27 6.77
CA LYS A 50 11.48 7.14 5.70
C LYS A 50 10.54 8.32 5.55
N LYS A 51 11.08 9.50 5.29
CA LYS A 51 10.27 10.68 5.01
C LYS A 51 9.54 10.50 3.68
N VAL A 52 8.22 10.57 3.71
CA VAL A 52 7.38 10.42 2.53
C VAL A 52 6.46 11.64 2.40
N MET A 53 6.11 11.99 1.18
CA MET A 53 5.32 13.18 0.88
C MET A 53 3.92 12.85 0.40
N SER A 54 3.59 11.59 0.24
CA SER A 54 2.30 11.17 -0.32
C SER A 54 1.79 9.89 0.34
N MET A 55 0.50 9.66 0.19
CA MET A 55 -0.19 8.45 0.65
C MET A 55 -0.93 7.84 -0.54
N PRO A 56 -1.11 6.52 -0.60
CA PRO A 56 -0.72 5.55 0.43
C PRO A 56 0.78 5.26 0.38
N GLN A 57 1.28 4.62 1.44
CA GLN A 57 2.60 4.01 1.44
C GLN A 57 2.43 2.55 1.83
N VAL A 58 3.17 1.67 1.19
CA VAL A 58 3.01 0.23 1.37
C VAL A 58 4.34 -0.41 1.71
N LYS A 59 4.35 -1.24 2.76
CA LYS A 59 5.48 -2.10 3.09
C LYS A 59 5.09 -3.55 2.82
N ILE A 60 6.02 -4.29 2.25
CA ILE A 60 5.87 -5.74 2.07
C ILE A 60 7.09 -6.41 2.69
N ASP A 61 6.84 -7.30 3.66
CA ASP A 61 7.89 -8.00 4.43
C ASP A 61 8.91 -7.01 5.01
N ASP A 62 8.40 -5.92 5.61
CA ASP A 62 9.15 -4.85 6.26
C ASP A 62 9.97 -3.97 5.30
N ASN A 63 9.83 -4.16 3.99
CA ASN A 63 10.49 -3.33 2.98
C ASN A 63 9.49 -2.33 2.39
N LEU A 64 9.89 -1.07 2.35
CA LEU A 64 9.03 -0.04 1.77
C LEU A 64 9.00 -0.19 0.26
N VAL A 65 7.83 -0.49 -0.27
CA VAL A 65 7.60 -0.58 -1.72
C VAL A 65 7.36 0.80 -2.31
N GLY A 66 6.59 1.63 -1.60
CA GLY A 66 6.24 2.97 -2.04
C GLY A 66 4.73 3.18 -2.09
N GLY A 67 4.28 4.00 -3.02
CA GLY A 67 2.88 4.33 -3.18
C GLY A 67 2.13 3.33 -4.06
N TYR A 68 0.94 3.75 -4.53
CA TYR A 68 0.07 2.87 -5.31
C TYR A 68 0.74 2.42 -6.61
N ASN A 69 1.39 3.33 -7.34
CA ASN A 69 2.03 2.97 -8.61
C ASN A 69 3.16 1.96 -8.40
N GLN A 70 3.97 2.15 -7.36
CA GLN A 70 5.03 1.22 -7.02
C GLN A 70 4.47 -0.15 -6.59
N LEU A 71 3.31 -0.16 -5.94
CA LEU A 71 2.63 -1.40 -5.58
C LEU A 71 2.19 -2.17 -6.83
N ILE A 72 1.63 -1.48 -7.82
CA ILE A 72 1.27 -2.08 -9.11
C ILE A 72 2.51 -2.69 -9.77
N GLU A 73 3.61 -1.95 -9.83
CA GLU A 73 4.85 -2.43 -10.40
C GLU A 73 5.37 -3.68 -9.69
N TYR A 74 5.29 -3.69 -8.35
CA TYR A 74 5.69 -4.83 -7.55
C TYR A 74 4.92 -6.08 -7.93
N PHE A 75 3.60 -5.98 -8.01
CA PHE A 75 2.77 -7.13 -8.38
C PHE A 75 2.85 -7.48 -9.86
N ALA A 76 3.08 -6.50 -10.73
CA ALA A 76 3.30 -6.74 -12.14
C ALA A 76 4.59 -7.54 -12.39
N ASP A 77 5.65 -7.21 -11.65
CA ASP A 77 6.92 -7.96 -11.71
C ASP A 77 6.74 -9.41 -11.26
N LYS A 78 5.80 -9.66 -10.36
CA LYS A 78 5.47 -11.01 -9.93
C LYS A 78 4.47 -11.72 -10.84
N GLY A 79 4.01 -11.04 -11.88
CA GLY A 79 3.07 -11.59 -12.84
C GLY A 79 1.65 -11.74 -12.31
N LEU A 80 1.28 -10.99 -11.27
CA LEU A 80 -0.06 -11.06 -10.68
C LEU A 80 -1.02 -10.04 -11.30
N VAL A 81 -0.50 -8.93 -11.78
CA VAL A 81 -1.27 -7.88 -12.46
C VAL A 81 -0.48 -7.36 -13.65
N ASN A 82 -1.15 -6.65 -14.57
CA ASN A 82 -0.44 -5.89 -15.59
C ASN A 82 -0.06 -4.51 -15.05
N PHE A 83 0.65 -3.71 -15.81
CA PHE A 83 1.10 -2.40 -15.35
C PHE A 83 -0.02 -1.36 -15.22
N LYS A 84 -1.24 -1.72 -15.58
CA LYS A 84 -2.44 -0.91 -15.33
C LYS A 84 -3.12 -1.28 -14.02
N GLY A 85 -2.61 -2.28 -13.30
CA GLY A 85 -3.20 -2.77 -12.06
C GLY A 85 -4.35 -3.75 -12.26
N GLU A 86 -4.53 -4.27 -13.46
CA GLU A 86 -5.55 -5.24 -13.75
C GLU A 86 -5.03 -6.65 -13.49
N LEU A 87 -5.87 -7.51 -12.93
CA LEU A 87 -5.50 -8.89 -12.65
C LEU A 87 -5.20 -9.63 -13.94
N ILE A 88 -4.13 -10.41 -13.93
CA ILE A 88 -3.76 -11.26 -15.06
C ILE A 88 -4.44 -12.60 -14.89
N ASP A 89 -5.18 -13.01 -15.92
CA ASP A 89 -5.80 -14.33 -15.96
C ASP A 89 -4.77 -15.34 -16.47
N LYS A 90 -4.31 -16.20 -15.58
CA LYS A 90 -3.29 -17.20 -15.89
C LYS A 90 -3.93 -18.55 -16.13
N ARG A 91 -4.60 -18.68 -17.18
CA ARG A 91 -5.12 -19.98 -17.56
C ARG A 91 -4.16 -20.76 -18.45
#